data_c0adf007f250e962384a623c54fbe10d
#
_entry.id   c0adf007f250e962384a623c54fbe10d
#
_cell.length_a   1.000
_cell.length_b   1.000
_cell.length_c   1.000
_cell.angle_alpha   90.00
_cell.angle_beta   90.00
_cell.angle_gamma   90.00
#
_symmetry.space_group_name_H-M   'P 1'
#
loop_
_entity.id
_entity.type
_entity.pdbx_description
1 polymer ?
#
loop_
_entity_poly.entity_id
_entity_poly.type
_entity_poly.pdbx_seq_one_letter_code
_entity_poly.pdbx_strand_id
1 'polypeptide(L)'
;MAQKLYKKGDLLVYRREVCRVIRIAKSDFTKEKCYVLVPFANPDGSVKMQVPISDKGGHLRDMITKEEIQDLIEAIKNQEPVESKTSNLKSQYSNLLNSDSLEDLVRIIKTSYQRNQQRIAQNKRTASIDDEYLHKAEKYLFNEIAASLN
;
A
#
# COMPACT_ATOMS: atom_id res chain seq x y z
N MET A 1 -18.84 9.76 -12.51
CA MET A 1 -17.51 10.19 -12.96
C MET A 1 -16.95 9.20 -13.96
N ALA A 2 -16.29 9.70 -14.99
CA ALA A 2 -15.64 8.83 -15.95
C ALA A 2 -14.46 8.12 -15.25
N GLN A 3 -14.41 6.83 -15.41
CA GLN A 3 -13.32 6.03 -14.86
C GLN A 3 -12.05 6.27 -15.68
N LYS A 4 -10.92 6.47 -15.02
CA LYS A 4 -9.63 6.62 -15.70
C LYS A 4 -9.23 5.30 -16.33
N LEU A 5 -8.77 5.37 -17.57
CA LEU A 5 -8.24 4.20 -18.29
C LEU A 5 -6.72 4.24 -18.27
N TYR A 6 -6.12 3.11 -17.93
CA TYR A 6 -4.67 2.93 -17.94
C TYR A 6 -4.25 2.29 -19.25
N LYS A 7 -3.01 2.53 -19.65
CA LYS A 7 -2.44 2.01 -20.89
C LYS A 7 -1.30 1.05 -20.55
N LYS A 8 -0.95 0.22 -21.52
CA LYS A 8 0.24 -0.62 -21.42
C LYS A 8 1.46 0.24 -21.05
N GLY A 9 2.19 -0.19 -20.05
CA GLY A 9 3.36 0.51 -19.52
C GLY A 9 3.08 1.43 -18.35
N ASP A 10 1.82 1.77 -18.11
CA ASP A 10 1.47 2.64 -16.98
C ASP A 10 1.72 1.94 -15.65
N LEU A 11 2.11 2.73 -14.65
CA LEU A 11 2.16 2.30 -13.26
C LEU A 11 0.89 2.75 -12.55
N LEU A 12 0.40 1.88 -11.68
CA LEU A 12 -0.77 2.15 -10.85
C LEU A 12 -0.63 1.42 -9.53
N VAL A 13 -1.54 1.68 -8.60
CA VAL A 13 -1.58 0.96 -7.32
C VAL A 13 -2.85 0.11 -7.25
N TYR A 14 -2.67 -1.17 -6.98
CA TYR A 14 -3.74 -2.12 -6.75
C TYR A 14 -3.56 -2.72 -5.36
N ARG A 15 -4.48 -2.41 -4.47
CA ARG A 15 -4.47 -2.92 -3.08
C ARG A 15 -3.10 -2.75 -2.41
N ARG A 16 -2.58 -1.52 -2.40
CA ARG A 16 -1.28 -1.15 -1.85
C ARG A 16 -0.08 -1.54 -2.70
N GLU A 17 -0.22 -2.45 -3.65
CA GLU A 17 0.88 -2.91 -4.48
C GLU A 17 1.04 -2.02 -5.70
N VAL A 18 2.26 -1.49 -5.92
CA VAL A 18 2.57 -0.79 -7.16
C VAL A 18 2.72 -1.83 -8.26
N CYS A 19 1.99 -1.63 -9.35
CA CYS A 19 1.97 -2.57 -10.47
C CYS A 19 2.14 -1.84 -11.79
N ARG A 20 2.69 -2.57 -12.78
CA ARG A 20 2.77 -2.09 -14.17
C ARG A 20 1.76 -2.83 -15.01
N VAL A 21 1.06 -2.10 -15.85
CA VAL A 21 0.15 -2.68 -16.86
C VAL A 21 1.01 -3.23 -17.99
N ILE A 22 1.01 -4.55 -18.17
CA ILE A 22 1.79 -5.17 -19.26
C ILE A 22 0.94 -5.41 -20.51
N ARG A 23 -0.38 -5.53 -20.35
CA ARG A 23 -1.32 -5.63 -21.48
C ARG A 23 -2.74 -5.51 -20.98
N ILE A 24 -3.66 -5.38 -21.91
CA ILE A 24 -5.10 -5.43 -21.67
C ILE A 24 -5.62 -6.65 -22.43
N ALA A 25 -6.33 -7.54 -21.75
CA ALA A 25 -6.81 -8.79 -22.32
C ALA A 25 -8.16 -9.17 -21.74
N LYS A 26 -8.95 -9.95 -22.49
CA LYS A 26 -10.19 -10.53 -21.99
C LYS A 26 -9.88 -11.66 -21.01
N SER A 27 -10.60 -11.68 -19.89
CA SER A 27 -10.54 -12.81 -18.98
C SER A 27 -11.24 -14.02 -19.61
N ASP A 28 -10.58 -15.19 -19.51
CA ASP A 28 -11.18 -16.43 -19.99
C ASP A 28 -12.40 -16.86 -19.18
N PHE A 29 -12.50 -16.39 -17.94
CA PHE A 29 -13.56 -16.77 -17.01
C PHE A 29 -14.77 -15.86 -17.11
N THR A 30 -14.55 -14.53 -17.04
CA THR A 30 -15.64 -13.55 -16.97
C THR A 30 -15.96 -12.90 -18.31
N LYS A 31 -15.09 -13.07 -19.32
CA LYS A 31 -15.19 -12.41 -20.65
C LYS A 31 -15.07 -10.89 -20.58
N GLU A 32 -14.77 -10.33 -19.40
CA GLU A 32 -14.52 -8.90 -19.25
C GLU A 32 -13.10 -8.54 -19.67
N LYS A 33 -12.92 -7.30 -20.17
CA LYS A 33 -11.58 -6.77 -20.40
C LYS A 33 -10.90 -6.49 -19.04
N CYS A 34 -9.67 -6.93 -18.91
CA CYS A 34 -8.89 -6.77 -17.69
C CYS A 34 -7.53 -6.17 -18.00
N TYR A 35 -7.01 -5.41 -17.04
CA TYR A 35 -5.59 -5.10 -17.01
C TYR A 35 -4.83 -6.33 -16.55
N VAL A 36 -3.74 -6.67 -17.23
CA VAL A 36 -2.81 -7.68 -16.74
C VAL A 36 -1.66 -6.92 -16.09
N LEU A 37 -1.48 -7.15 -14.79
CA LEU A 37 -0.55 -6.40 -13.97
C LEU A 37 0.58 -7.29 -13.48
N VAL A 38 1.78 -6.70 -13.37
CA VAL A 38 2.91 -7.32 -12.67
C VAL A 38 3.39 -6.38 -11.57
N PRO A 39 3.80 -6.90 -10.41
CA PRO A 39 4.33 -6.05 -9.34
C PRO A 39 5.57 -5.30 -9.79
N PHE A 40 5.65 -4.01 -9.44
CA PHE A 40 6.82 -3.18 -9.74
C PHE A 40 8.07 -3.72 -9.07
N ALA A 41 7.95 -4.19 -7.84
CA ALA A 41 9.07 -4.71 -7.06
C ALA A 41 9.58 -6.06 -7.56
N ASN A 42 8.80 -6.78 -8.37
CA ASN A 42 9.14 -8.10 -8.89
C ASN A 42 8.58 -8.27 -10.30
N PRO A 43 9.19 -7.58 -11.30
CA PRO A 43 8.61 -7.49 -12.64
C PRO A 43 8.92 -8.67 -13.56
N ASP A 44 9.45 -9.77 -13.04
CA ASP A 44 9.87 -10.93 -13.85
C ASP A 44 8.72 -11.72 -14.47
N GLY A 45 7.47 -11.41 -14.11
CA GLY A 45 6.31 -12.08 -14.64
C GLY A 45 5.94 -13.36 -13.90
N SER A 46 6.64 -13.70 -12.82
CA SER A 46 6.29 -14.88 -12.00
C SER A 46 4.93 -14.70 -11.30
N VAL A 47 4.56 -13.47 -11.01
CA VAL A 47 3.26 -13.13 -10.46
C VAL A 47 2.57 -12.18 -11.43
N LYS A 48 1.38 -12.56 -11.90
CA LYS A 48 0.53 -11.73 -12.76
C LYS A 48 -0.85 -11.68 -12.15
N MET A 49 -1.46 -10.50 -12.23
CA MET A 49 -2.81 -10.28 -11.73
C MET A 49 -3.69 -9.79 -12.87
N GLN A 50 -4.94 -10.25 -12.89
CA GLN A 50 -5.93 -9.73 -13.82
C GLN A 50 -6.96 -8.94 -13.02
N VAL A 51 -7.13 -7.67 -13.38
CA VAL A 51 -8.07 -6.77 -12.70
C VAL A 51 -9.02 -6.19 -13.74
N PRO A 52 -10.35 -6.37 -13.57
CA PRO A 52 -11.30 -5.83 -14.54
C PRO A 52 -11.15 -4.32 -14.73
N ILE A 53 -11.23 -3.84 -15.95
CA ILE A 53 -11.15 -2.41 -16.25
C ILE A 53 -12.26 -1.65 -15.53
N SER A 54 -13.42 -2.27 -15.35
CA SER A 54 -14.54 -1.66 -14.64
C SER A 54 -14.22 -1.30 -13.19
N ASP A 55 -13.28 -2.03 -12.57
CA ASP A 55 -12.83 -1.80 -11.18
C ASP A 55 -14.00 -1.55 -10.22
N LYS A 56 -15.00 -2.44 -10.25
CA LYS A 56 -16.20 -2.31 -9.41
C LYS A 56 -15.89 -2.28 -7.92
N GLY A 57 -14.79 -2.93 -7.52
CA GLY A 57 -14.33 -2.93 -6.13
C GLY A 57 -13.60 -1.66 -5.72
N GLY A 58 -13.22 -0.80 -6.67
CA GLY A 58 -12.54 0.44 -6.37
C GLY A 58 -11.14 0.29 -5.81
N HIS A 59 -10.40 -0.75 -6.22
CA HIS A 59 -9.08 -1.05 -5.65
C HIS A 59 -7.91 -0.49 -6.47
N LEU A 60 -8.18 0.08 -7.65
CA LEU A 60 -7.16 0.71 -8.49
C LEU A 60 -7.10 2.21 -8.20
N ARG A 61 -5.90 2.74 -8.11
CA ARG A 61 -5.70 4.19 -8.01
C ARG A 61 -4.40 4.59 -8.68
N ASP A 62 -4.30 5.90 -8.97
CA ASP A 62 -3.06 6.47 -9.46
C ASP A 62 -2.00 6.42 -8.36
N MET A 63 -0.71 6.35 -8.78
CA MET A 63 0.39 6.53 -7.85
C MET A 63 0.44 7.94 -7.32
N ILE A 64 1.04 8.08 -6.15
CA ILE A 64 1.35 9.40 -5.59
C ILE A 64 2.27 10.17 -6.55
N THR A 65 2.01 11.47 -6.72
CA THR A 65 2.87 12.34 -7.53
C THR A 65 4.03 12.86 -6.69
N LYS A 66 5.05 13.43 -7.36
CA LYS A 66 6.18 14.05 -6.65
C LYS A 66 5.72 15.19 -5.74
N GLU A 67 4.74 15.98 -6.18
CA GLU A 67 4.16 17.05 -5.38
C GLU A 67 3.44 16.51 -4.16
N GLU A 68 2.67 15.45 -4.33
CA GLU A 68 1.97 14.79 -3.23
C GLU A 68 2.94 14.15 -2.23
N ILE A 69 4.13 13.74 -2.66
CA ILE A 69 5.16 13.25 -1.75
C ILE A 69 5.58 14.35 -0.78
N GLN A 70 5.73 15.57 -1.26
CA GLN A 70 6.07 16.71 -0.38
C GLN A 70 4.98 16.94 0.66
N ASP A 71 3.71 16.88 0.24
CA ASP A 71 2.58 17.00 1.16
C ASP A 71 2.57 15.87 2.19
N LEU A 72 2.91 14.67 1.77
CA LEU A 72 3.01 13.51 2.66
C LEU A 72 4.12 13.70 3.70
N ILE A 73 5.28 14.23 3.31
CA ILE A 73 6.37 14.50 4.23
C ILE A 73 5.93 15.49 5.31
N GLU A 74 5.21 16.53 4.94
CA GLU A 74 4.66 17.46 5.92
C GLU A 74 3.63 16.81 6.85
N ALA A 75 2.77 15.96 6.29
CA ALA A 75 1.78 15.24 7.07
C ALA A 75 2.42 14.25 8.05
N ILE A 76 3.56 13.63 7.69
CA ILE A 76 4.30 12.72 8.56
C ILE A 76 4.68 13.40 9.87
N LYS A 77 5.13 14.65 9.80
CA LYS A 77 5.54 15.40 10.98
C LYS A 77 4.41 15.59 11.99
N ASN A 78 3.19 15.69 11.50
CA ASN A 78 2.00 16.00 12.29
C ASN A 78 1.14 14.77 12.61
N GLN A 79 1.49 13.61 12.06
CA GLN A 79 0.69 12.40 12.21
C GLN A 79 0.84 11.83 13.62
N GLU A 80 -0.28 11.64 14.29
CA GLU A 80 -0.29 11.05 15.62
C GLU A 80 -0.34 9.53 15.55
N PRO A 81 0.38 8.82 16.44
CA PRO A 81 0.22 7.37 16.56
C PRO A 81 -1.20 7.01 16.97
N VAL A 82 -1.63 5.80 16.61
CA VAL A 82 -2.94 5.31 17.00
C VAL A 82 -2.93 4.96 18.49
N GLU A 83 -3.88 5.49 19.24
CA GLU A 83 -4.11 5.03 20.61
C GLU A 83 -4.91 3.73 20.53
N SER A 84 -4.33 2.66 21.04
CA SER A 84 -5.01 1.40 21.00
C SER A 84 -4.77 0.58 22.25
N LYS A 85 -5.84 -0.08 22.67
CA LYS A 85 -5.72 -1.17 23.62
C LYS A 85 -5.15 -2.37 22.89
N THR A 86 -4.27 -3.13 23.53
CA THR A 86 -3.60 -4.27 22.94
C THR A 86 -4.60 -5.26 22.29
N SER A 87 -5.77 -5.42 22.89
CA SER A 87 -6.80 -6.34 22.41
C SER A 87 -7.35 -5.98 21.01
N ASN A 88 -7.29 -4.70 20.62
CA ASN A 88 -7.83 -4.23 19.34
C ASN A 88 -6.76 -3.87 18.32
N LEU A 89 -5.50 -4.07 18.65
CA LEU A 89 -4.38 -3.57 17.84
C LEU A 89 -4.35 -4.20 16.45
N LYS A 90 -4.52 -5.52 16.39
CA LYS A 90 -4.51 -6.23 15.10
C LYS A 90 -5.61 -5.73 14.17
N SER A 91 -6.81 -5.51 14.71
CA SER A 91 -7.94 -4.98 13.95
C SER A 91 -7.67 -3.57 13.45
N GLN A 92 -7.10 -2.72 14.29
CA GLN A 92 -6.75 -1.35 13.90
C GLN A 92 -5.67 -1.32 12.83
N TYR A 93 -4.61 -2.12 12.98
CA TYR A 93 -3.56 -2.21 11.99
C TYR A 93 -4.11 -2.72 10.65
N SER A 94 -4.96 -3.74 10.69
CA SER A 94 -5.56 -4.30 9.49
C SER A 94 -6.40 -3.26 8.75
N ASN A 95 -7.21 -2.49 9.49
CA ASN A 95 -8.04 -1.44 8.89
C ASN A 95 -7.19 -0.35 8.23
N LEU A 96 -6.10 0.07 8.89
CA LEU A 96 -5.20 1.06 8.34
C LEU A 96 -4.47 0.54 7.10
N LEU A 97 -4.04 -0.72 7.14
CA LEU A 97 -3.33 -1.33 6.01
C LEU A 97 -4.22 -1.46 4.78
N ASN A 98 -5.51 -1.73 4.97
CA ASN A 98 -6.45 -1.95 3.89
C ASN A 98 -7.10 -0.66 3.36
N SER A 99 -6.80 0.50 3.96
CA SER A 99 -7.24 1.79 3.43
C SER A 99 -6.40 2.18 2.21
N ASP A 100 -6.82 3.23 1.50
CA ASP A 100 -6.06 3.75 0.35
C ASP A 100 -5.14 4.92 0.72
N SER A 101 -5.09 5.29 2.00
CA SER A 101 -4.34 6.45 2.46
C SER A 101 -2.90 6.08 2.80
N LEU A 102 -1.93 6.78 2.21
CA LEU A 102 -0.52 6.62 2.59
C LEU A 102 -0.26 7.14 4.00
N GLU A 103 -1.05 8.11 4.46
CA GLU A 103 -0.95 8.59 5.84
C GLU A 103 -1.27 7.49 6.84
N ASP A 104 -2.18 6.56 6.50
CA ASP A 104 -2.49 5.42 7.35
C ASP A 104 -1.32 4.45 7.44
N LEU A 105 -0.53 4.29 6.37
CA LEU A 105 0.71 3.52 6.46
C LEU A 105 1.71 4.19 7.41
N VAL A 106 1.80 5.50 7.37
CA VAL A 106 2.65 6.25 8.29
C VAL A 106 2.19 6.06 9.73
N ARG A 107 0.89 6.02 9.98
CA ARG A 107 0.34 5.76 11.33
C ARG A 107 0.75 4.39 11.84
N ILE A 108 0.70 3.36 10.99
CA ILE A 108 1.17 2.02 11.35
C ILE A 108 2.65 2.07 11.74
N ILE A 109 3.47 2.74 10.93
CA ILE A 109 4.91 2.83 11.16
C ILE A 109 5.20 3.53 12.49
N LYS A 110 4.59 4.67 12.73
CA LYS A 110 4.80 5.43 13.97
C LYS A 110 4.34 4.66 15.20
N THR A 111 3.16 4.05 15.12
CA THR A 111 2.60 3.31 16.24
C THR A 111 3.46 2.10 16.59
N SER A 112 3.80 1.29 15.59
CA SER A 112 4.59 0.08 15.81
C SER A 112 5.99 0.40 16.30
N TYR A 113 6.62 1.42 15.73
CA TYR A 113 7.95 1.87 16.16
C TYR A 113 7.92 2.32 17.63
N GLN A 114 6.97 3.18 17.99
CA GLN A 114 6.85 3.70 19.35
C GLN A 114 6.61 2.57 20.35
N ARG A 115 5.72 1.64 20.05
CA ARG A 115 5.43 0.51 20.91
C ARG A 115 6.66 -0.37 21.12
N ASN A 116 7.40 -0.64 20.05
CA ASN A 116 8.62 -1.43 20.13
C ASN A 116 9.71 -0.72 20.93
N GLN A 117 9.84 0.60 20.79
CA GLN A 117 10.81 1.37 21.57
C GLN A 117 10.48 1.32 23.08
N GLN A 118 9.20 1.40 23.44
CA GLN A 118 8.78 1.27 24.83
C GLN A 118 9.11 -0.11 25.38
N ARG A 119 8.91 -1.16 24.58
CA ARG A 119 9.25 -2.52 25.02
C ARG A 119 10.75 -2.69 25.20
N ILE A 120 11.55 -2.19 24.29
CA ILE A 120 13.02 -2.24 24.39
C ILE A 120 13.49 -1.50 25.65
N ALA A 121 12.92 -0.33 25.94
CA ALA A 121 13.26 0.44 27.14
C ALA A 121 12.94 -0.31 28.44
N GLN A 122 12.00 -1.27 28.39
CA GLN A 122 11.62 -2.12 29.50
C GLN A 122 12.36 -3.47 29.48
N ASN A 123 13.41 -3.59 28.70
CA ASN A 123 14.18 -4.83 28.50
C ASN A 123 13.34 -6.00 27.97
N LYS A 124 12.31 -5.69 27.17
CA LYS A 124 11.46 -6.68 26.50
C LYS A 124 11.83 -6.76 25.04
N ARG A 125 11.49 -7.89 24.41
CA ARG A 125 11.63 -8.05 22.97
C ARG A 125 10.53 -7.27 22.25
N THR A 126 10.78 -6.93 20.98
CA THR A 126 9.74 -6.36 20.12
C THR A 126 8.59 -7.34 19.97
N ALA A 127 7.39 -6.81 19.75
CA ALA A 127 6.20 -7.65 19.57
C ALA A 127 6.06 -8.07 18.12
N SER A 128 5.71 -9.35 17.90
CA SER A 128 5.56 -9.90 16.55
C SER A 128 4.56 -9.12 15.70
N ILE A 129 3.44 -8.70 16.29
CA ILE A 129 2.42 -7.96 15.56
C ILE A 129 2.94 -6.60 15.08
N ASP A 130 3.69 -5.90 15.93
CA ASP A 130 4.28 -4.62 15.56
C ASP A 130 5.34 -4.79 14.47
N ASP A 131 6.19 -5.81 14.59
CA ASP A 131 7.22 -6.11 13.59
C ASP A 131 6.60 -6.44 12.23
N GLU A 132 5.56 -7.25 12.22
CA GLU A 132 4.88 -7.66 10.98
C GLU A 132 4.26 -6.47 10.24
N TYR A 133 3.49 -5.65 10.95
CA TYR A 133 2.79 -4.53 10.32
C TYR A 133 3.75 -3.40 9.98
N LEU A 134 4.78 -3.18 10.78
CA LEU A 134 5.83 -2.21 10.45
C LEU A 134 6.49 -2.58 9.12
N HIS A 135 6.88 -3.84 8.97
CA HIS A 135 7.53 -4.32 7.75
C HIS A 135 6.63 -4.17 6.53
N LYS A 136 5.36 -4.56 6.65
CA LYS A 136 4.40 -4.42 5.55
C LYS A 136 4.17 -2.96 5.15
N ALA A 137 3.97 -2.10 6.14
CA ALA A 137 3.71 -0.69 5.88
C ALA A 137 4.91 0.00 5.24
N GLU A 138 6.12 -0.26 5.72
CA GLU A 138 7.34 0.27 5.13
C GLU A 138 7.52 -0.19 3.69
N LYS A 139 7.30 -1.46 3.44
CA LYS A 139 7.43 -2.04 2.10
C LYS A 139 6.52 -1.34 1.09
N TYR A 140 5.24 -1.20 1.43
CA TYR A 140 4.28 -0.58 0.51
C TYR A 140 4.56 0.91 0.32
N LEU A 141 4.89 1.61 1.40
CA LEU A 141 5.17 3.04 1.33
C LEU A 141 6.42 3.32 0.50
N PHE A 142 7.51 2.61 0.78
CA PHE A 142 8.78 2.84 0.10
C PHE A 142 8.72 2.43 -1.37
N ASN A 143 8.01 1.35 -1.70
CA ASN A 143 7.83 0.93 -3.09
C ASN A 143 7.09 1.99 -3.92
N GLU A 144 6.05 2.57 -3.35
CA GLU A 144 5.29 3.60 -4.07
C GLU A 144 6.12 4.88 -4.24
N ILE A 145 6.83 5.31 -3.22
CA ILE A 145 7.68 6.50 -3.30
C ILE A 145 8.80 6.26 -4.32
N ALA A 146 9.46 5.12 -4.27
CA ALA A 146 10.54 4.78 -5.20
C ALA A 146 10.04 4.75 -6.65
N ALA A 147 8.88 4.17 -6.89
CA ALA A 147 8.29 4.11 -8.22
C ALA A 147 7.92 5.49 -8.75
N SER A 148 7.42 6.36 -7.87
CA SER A 148 7.04 7.73 -8.24
C SER A 148 8.25 8.60 -8.56
N LEU A 149 9.39 8.35 -7.93
CA LEU A 149 10.61 9.15 -8.14
C LEU A 149 11.46 8.68 -9.33
N ASN A 150 11.15 7.55 -9.90
CA ASN A 150 11.84 7.03 -11.07
C ASN A 150 11.47 7.76 -12.36
#